data_bb39d0afe0ab31e6e7c0e87f7a1fd0db
#
_entry.id   bb39d0afe0ab31e6e7c0e87f7a1fd0db
#
_cell.length_a   1.000
_cell.length_b   1.000
_cell.length_c   1.000
_cell.angle_alpha   90.00
_cell.angle_beta   90.00
_cell.angle_gamma   90.00
#
_symmetry.space_group_name_H-M   'P 1'
#
loop_
_entity.id
_entity.type
_entity.pdbx_description
1 polymer ?
#
loop_
_entity_poly.entity_id
_entity_poly.type
_entity_poly.pdbx_seq_one_letter_code
_entity_poly.pdbx_strand_id
1 'polypeptide(L)'
;ISVAFITMGGVTPLLQTLKELEKKGVKGQILTTNYLNFSEPRALEKLNGLKNITLKMYDVEAAGNGFHTKGYIFKKEEIYRIIIGSSNMTSAALTVNKEWNTKLISTENGDVAEEIIKEFNNLWNSEYALPYNDFYEIYKERYNIIKHQREIAKSEEIPSLEKYRLK
;
A
#
# COMPACT_ATOMS: atom_id res chain seq x y z
N ILE A 1 2.97 -6.13 4.95
CA ILE A 1 3.07 -5.35 3.71
C ILE A 1 3.02 -3.88 4.08
N SER A 2 3.92 -3.07 3.52
CA SER A 2 3.96 -1.61 3.68
C SER A 2 4.06 -0.97 2.29
N VAL A 3 2.99 -0.30 1.85
CA VAL A 3 2.92 0.29 0.50
C VAL A 3 2.20 1.64 0.54
N ALA A 4 2.69 2.61 -0.24
CA ALA A 4 2.07 3.93 -0.27
C ALA A 4 0.68 3.92 -0.93
N PHE A 5 0.49 3.14 -1.99
CA PHE A 5 -0.74 3.14 -2.76
C PHE A 5 -1.31 1.75 -2.97
N ILE A 6 -2.64 1.63 -2.79
CA ILE A 6 -3.41 0.39 -2.95
C ILE A 6 -4.60 0.66 -3.86
N THR A 7 -4.72 -0.09 -4.96
CA THR A 7 -5.87 -0.01 -5.88
C THR A 7 -6.56 -1.36 -6.03
N MET A 8 -7.80 -1.37 -6.49
CA MET A 8 -8.51 -2.62 -6.81
C MET A 8 -7.77 -3.47 -7.81
N GLY A 9 -7.15 -2.84 -8.83
CA GLY A 9 -6.33 -3.56 -9.80
C GLY A 9 -5.09 -4.21 -9.21
N GLY A 10 -4.55 -3.70 -8.09
CA GLY A 10 -3.46 -4.33 -7.34
C GLY A 10 -3.94 -5.41 -6.38
N VAL A 11 -5.10 -5.26 -5.77
CA VAL A 11 -5.66 -6.22 -4.81
C VAL A 11 -6.25 -7.45 -5.51
N THR A 12 -6.94 -7.25 -6.64
CA THR A 12 -7.68 -8.33 -7.33
C THR A 12 -6.81 -9.56 -7.64
N PRO A 13 -5.59 -9.43 -8.23
CA PRO A 13 -4.76 -10.61 -8.53
C PRO A 13 -4.26 -11.33 -7.26
N LEU A 14 -4.20 -10.64 -6.12
CA LEU A 14 -3.74 -11.21 -4.85
C LEU A 14 -4.87 -11.82 -4.02
N LEU A 15 -6.12 -11.47 -4.33
CA LEU A 15 -7.27 -11.77 -3.48
C LEU A 15 -7.48 -13.27 -3.24
N GLN A 16 -7.27 -14.10 -4.27
CA GLN A 16 -7.39 -15.56 -4.13
C GLN A 16 -6.36 -16.11 -3.14
N THR A 17 -5.11 -15.70 -3.29
CA THR A 17 -4.02 -16.10 -2.37
C THR A 17 -4.27 -15.61 -0.94
N LEU A 18 -4.74 -14.37 -0.78
CA LEU A 18 -5.06 -13.83 0.55
C LEU A 18 -6.20 -14.62 1.23
N LYS A 19 -7.22 -15.03 0.49
CA LYS A 19 -8.30 -15.89 1.01
C LYS A 19 -7.80 -17.32 1.36
N GLU A 20 -6.87 -17.85 0.60
CA GLU A 20 -6.25 -19.14 0.93
C GLU A 20 -5.41 -19.05 2.22
N LEU A 21 -4.69 -17.95 2.42
CA LEU A 21 -3.99 -17.65 3.67
C LEU A 21 -4.97 -17.48 4.84
N GLU A 22 -6.12 -16.83 4.62
CA GLU A 22 -7.19 -16.72 5.62
C GLU A 22 -7.67 -18.10 6.06
N LYS A 23 -7.99 -18.99 5.12
CA LYS A 23 -8.41 -20.38 5.43
C LYS A 23 -7.35 -21.15 6.21
N LYS A 24 -6.08 -20.85 6.01
CA LYS A 24 -4.94 -21.45 6.73
C LYS A 24 -4.66 -20.77 8.07
N GLY A 25 -5.42 -19.75 8.44
CA GLY A 25 -5.20 -18.99 9.68
C GLY A 25 -3.94 -18.13 9.70
N VAL A 26 -3.33 -17.88 8.54
CA VAL A 26 -2.13 -17.03 8.43
C VAL A 26 -2.55 -15.58 8.58
N LYS A 27 -2.02 -14.91 9.60
CA LYS A 27 -2.29 -13.48 9.85
C LYS A 27 -1.42 -12.59 8.99
N GLY A 28 -1.95 -11.43 8.58
CA GLY A 28 -1.26 -10.42 7.82
C GLY A 28 -1.53 -9.01 8.34
N GLN A 29 -0.53 -8.15 8.15
CA GLN A 29 -0.59 -6.73 8.46
C GLN A 29 -0.33 -5.94 7.19
N ILE A 30 -1.18 -4.95 6.91
CA ILE A 30 -1.02 -4.05 5.77
C ILE A 30 -1.03 -2.61 6.28
N LEU A 31 0.04 -1.89 5.99
CA LEU A 31 0.18 -0.47 6.27
C LEU A 31 0.21 0.30 4.95
N THR A 32 -0.66 1.27 4.82
CA THR A 32 -0.71 2.22 3.71
C THR A 32 -0.71 3.65 4.25
N THR A 33 -0.93 4.65 3.41
CA THR A 33 -0.90 6.05 3.81
C THR A 33 -2.02 6.87 3.15
N ASN A 34 -2.37 8.00 3.77
CA ASN A 34 -3.24 9.03 3.19
C ASN A 34 -2.50 9.95 2.21
N TYR A 35 -1.18 9.75 1.99
CA TYR A 35 -0.39 10.57 1.08
C TYR A 35 -1.03 10.64 -0.30
N LEU A 36 -1.27 11.85 -0.77
CA LEU A 36 -1.92 12.18 -2.05
C LEU A 36 -3.32 11.56 -2.25
N ASN A 37 -3.87 10.83 -1.29
CA ASN A 37 -5.18 10.17 -1.41
C ASN A 37 -5.32 9.34 -2.70
N PHE A 38 -4.35 8.45 -2.98
CA PHE A 38 -4.35 7.58 -4.15
C PHE A 38 -4.83 6.15 -3.86
N SER A 39 -4.83 5.73 -2.60
CA SER A 39 -5.38 4.41 -2.25
C SER A 39 -6.89 4.40 -2.41
N GLU A 40 -7.42 3.44 -3.16
CA GLU A 40 -8.85 3.34 -3.45
C GLU A 40 -9.63 2.82 -2.23
N PRO A 41 -10.64 3.54 -1.71
CA PRO A 41 -11.44 3.08 -0.56
C PRO A 41 -12.01 1.68 -0.73
N ARG A 42 -12.49 1.32 -1.94
CA ARG A 42 -12.98 -0.03 -2.23
C ARG A 42 -11.92 -1.13 -2.08
N ALA A 43 -10.66 -0.81 -2.40
CA ALA A 43 -9.55 -1.75 -2.22
C ALA A 43 -9.23 -1.94 -0.74
N LEU A 44 -9.24 -0.86 0.04
CA LEU A 44 -9.05 -0.90 1.49
C LEU A 44 -10.17 -1.68 2.19
N GLU A 45 -11.42 -1.43 1.81
CA GLU A 45 -12.59 -2.17 2.30
C GLU A 45 -12.48 -3.67 1.98
N LYS A 46 -12.03 -4.01 0.77
CA LYS A 46 -11.86 -5.41 0.35
C LYS A 46 -10.81 -6.13 1.17
N LEU A 47 -9.69 -5.47 1.48
CA LEU A 47 -8.64 -6.02 2.33
C LEU A 47 -9.10 -6.15 3.79
N ASN A 48 -9.77 -5.14 4.32
CA ASN A 48 -10.31 -5.17 5.69
C ASN A 48 -11.41 -6.23 5.89
N GLY A 49 -12.11 -6.62 4.82
CA GLY A 49 -13.07 -7.71 4.84
C GLY A 49 -12.47 -9.11 5.02
N LEU A 50 -11.15 -9.26 4.95
CA LEU A 50 -10.44 -10.52 5.22
C LEU A 50 -10.15 -10.61 6.73
N LYS A 51 -10.65 -11.65 7.39
CA LYS A 51 -10.55 -11.82 8.86
C LYS A 51 -9.12 -11.98 9.38
N ASN A 52 -8.21 -12.38 8.52
CA ASN A 52 -6.80 -12.59 8.84
C ASN A 52 -5.92 -11.35 8.59
N ILE A 53 -6.47 -10.29 8.00
CA ILE A 53 -5.74 -9.05 7.67
C ILE A 53 -6.10 -7.96 8.67
N THR A 54 -5.07 -7.32 9.22
CA THR A 54 -5.21 -6.06 9.94
C THR A 54 -4.70 -4.94 9.05
N LEU A 55 -5.54 -3.94 8.80
CA LEU A 55 -5.21 -2.79 7.95
C LEU A 55 -5.08 -1.53 8.79
N LYS A 56 -3.99 -0.81 8.59
CA LYS A 56 -3.75 0.52 9.16
C LYS A 56 -3.39 1.53 8.08
N MET A 57 -3.64 2.80 8.35
CA MET A 57 -3.22 3.93 7.51
C MET A 57 -2.33 4.87 8.30
N TYR A 58 -1.15 5.15 7.75
CA TYR A 58 -0.23 6.13 8.32
C TYR A 58 -0.64 7.54 7.87
N ASP A 59 -0.94 8.39 8.83
CA ASP A 59 -1.32 9.78 8.61
C ASP A 59 -0.08 10.66 8.45
N VAL A 60 0.32 10.93 7.19
CA VAL A 60 1.50 11.74 6.88
C VAL A 60 1.31 13.22 7.25
N GLU A 61 0.07 13.71 7.31
CA GLU A 61 -0.21 15.10 7.65
C GLU A 61 -0.01 15.32 9.16
N ALA A 62 -0.55 14.43 9.98
CA ALA A 62 -0.36 14.46 11.42
C ALA A 62 1.10 14.19 11.82
N ALA A 63 1.76 13.25 11.14
CA ALA A 63 3.15 12.90 11.41
C ALA A 63 4.16 13.97 10.97
N GLY A 64 3.81 14.81 10.01
CA GLY A 64 4.72 15.77 9.40
C GLY A 64 5.86 15.13 8.61
N ASN A 65 5.78 13.83 8.33
CA ASN A 65 6.79 13.04 7.63
C ASN A 65 6.18 12.34 6.42
N GLY A 66 6.98 12.20 5.35
CA GLY A 66 6.57 11.44 4.17
C GLY A 66 6.52 9.93 4.43
N PHE A 67 5.56 9.24 3.81
CA PHE A 67 5.50 7.78 3.77
C PHE A 67 5.46 7.33 2.32
N HIS A 68 6.52 6.66 1.87
CA HIS A 68 6.63 6.20 0.49
C HIS A 68 7.25 4.80 0.38
N THR A 69 7.06 3.97 1.41
CA THR A 69 7.58 2.60 1.45
C THR A 69 6.88 1.69 0.46
N LYS A 70 7.59 0.70 -0.08
CA LYS A 70 7.05 -0.41 -0.86
C LYS A 70 7.82 -1.65 -0.46
N GLY A 71 7.30 -2.32 0.57
CA GLY A 71 7.89 -3.49 1.18
C GLY A 71 6.87 -4.60 1.38
N TYR A 72 7.24 -5.81 0.98
CA TYR A 72 6.45 -7.02 1.15
C TYR A 72 7.29 -8.01 1.94
N ILE A 73 6.86 -8.33 3.17
CA ILE A 73 7.57 -9.19 4.12
C ILE A 73 6.74 -10.45 4.31
N PHE A 74 7.31 -11.58 4.01
CA PHE A 74 6.70 -12.90 4.18
C PHE A 74 7.57 -13.74 5.11
N LYS A 75 6.95 -14.32 6.15
CA LYS A 75 7.62 -15.25 7.07
C LYS A 75 7.04 -16.64 6.89
N LYS A 76 7.90 -17.63 6.75
CA LYS A 76 7.56 -19.05 6.88
C LYS A 76 8.63 -19.73 7.71
N GLU A 77 8.20 -20.28 8.87
CA GLU A 77 9.12 -20.81 9.87
C GLU A 77 10.13 -19.73 10.30
N GLU A 78 11.41 -19.96 10.17
CA GLU A 78 12.49 -19.02 10.51
C GLU A 78 12.98 -18.18 9.32
N ILE A 79 12.39 -18.41 8.13
CA ILE A 79 12.83 -17.76 6.90
C ILE A 79 11.93 -16.60 6.53
N TYR A 80 12.54 -15.44 6.36
CA TYR A 80 11.94 -14.26 5.78
C TYR A 80 12.24 -14.18 4.28
N ARG A 81 11.22 -13.83 3.52
CA ARG A 81 11.33 -13.39 2.13
C ARG A 81 10.82 -11.97 2.05
N ILE A 82 11.71 -11.06 1.74
CA ILE A 82 11.44 -9.63 1.75
C ILE A 82 11.64 -9.11 0.33
N ILE A 83 10.64 -8.38 -0.18
CA ILE A 83 10.73 -7.69 -1.46
C ILE A 83 10.62 -6.20 -1.17
N ILE A 84 11.63 -5.45 -1.56
CA ILE A 84 11.68 -3.98 -1.43
C ILE A 84 11.99 -3.37 -2.78
N GLY A 85 11.30 -2.29 -3.11
CA GLY A 85 11.57 -1.59 -4.36
C GLY A 85 10.60 -0.43 -4.62
N SER A 86 10.26 -0.25 -5.88
CA SER A 86 9.37 0.83 -6.32
C SER A 86 7.90 0.42 -6.47
N SER A 87 7.56 -0.87 -6.36
CA SER A 87 6.24 -1.40 -6.66
C SER A 87 5.21 -1.16 -5.56
N ASN A 88 4.25 -0.28 -5.82
CA ASN A 88 3.02 -0.19 -5.04
C ASN A 88 2.06 -1.36 -5.33
N MET A 89 1.03 -1.53 -4.50
CA MET A 89 -0.04 -2.52 -4.75
C MET A 89 -1.08 -1.94 -5.73
N THR A 90 -0.64 -1.72 -6.96
CA THR A 90 -1.46 -1.17 -8.05
C THR A 90 -1.30 -2.02 -9.30
N SER A 91 -2.31 -2.04 -10.18
CA SER A 91 -2.24 -2.79 -11.45
C SER A 91 -1.02 -2.35 -12.26
N ALA A 92 -0.80 -1.06 -12.41
CA ALA A 92 0.31 -0.54 -13.19
C ALA A 92 1.67 -1.01 -12.66
N ALA A 93 1.90 -0.94 -11.34
CA ALA A 93 3.16 -1.39 -10.74
C ALA A 93 3.37 -2.90 -10.82
N LEU A 94 2.28 -3.70 -10.78
CA LEU A 94 2.39 -5.16 -10.81
C LEU A 94 2.46 -5.76 -12.22
N THR A 95 2.03 -5.02 -13.27
CA THR A 95 1.86 -5.61 -14.61
C THR A 95 2.42 -4.80 -15.78
N VAL A 96 2.52 -3.47 -15.67
CA VAL A 96 2.81 -2.58 -16.80
C VAL A 96 4.09 -1.79 -16.64
N ASN A 97 4.25 -1.15 -15.46
CA ASN A 97 5.41 -0.28 -15.20
C ASN A 97 6.71 -1.07 -15.16
N LYS A 98 7.80 -0.39 -15.51
CA LYS A 98 9.14 -0.88 -15.23
C LYS A 98 9.49 -0.55 -13.79
N GLU A 99 9.48 -1.56 -12.94
CA GLU A 99 9.74 -1.42 -11.51
C GLU A 99 11.06 -2.10 -11.14
N TRP A 100 11.78 -1.51 -10.21
CA TRP A 100 12.97 -2.12 -9.64
C TRP A 100 12.65 -2.69 -8.26
N ASN A 101 12.82 -4.00 -8.10
CA ASN A 101 12.59 -4.69 -6.84
C ASN A 101 13.76 -5.61 -6.50
N THR A 102 14.18 -5.56 -5.26
CA THR A 102 15.17 -6.48 -4.68
C THR A 102 14.46 -7.51 -3.82
N LYS A 103 14.80 -8.78 -3.98
CA LYS A 103 14.35 -9.86 -3.11
C LYS A 103 15.48 -10.30 -2.20
N LEU A 104 15.23 -10.21 -0.90
CA LEU A 104 16.10 -10.72 0.16
C LEU A 104 15.51 -12.01 0.72
N ILE A 105 16.35 -13.02 0.95
CA ILE A 105 16.01 -14.22 1.73
C ILE A 105 16.95 -14.27 2.91
N SER A 106 16.42 -14.27 4.12
CA SER A 106 17.20 -14.20 5.35
C SER A 106 16.50 -14.93 6.50
N THR A 107 17.23 -15.12 7.58
CA THR A 107 16.65 -15.42 8.89
C THR A 107 16.34 -14.13 9.63
N GLU A 108 15.68 -14.23 10.78
CA GLU A 108 15.33 -13.11 11.67
C GLU A 108 16.58 -12.32 12.14
N ASN A 109 17.72 -13.01 12.28
CA ASN A 109 18.97 -12.46 12.75
C ASN A 109 19.89 -11.93 11.64
N GLY A 110 19.42 -11.84 10.41
CA GLY A 110 20.17 -11.24 9.32
C GLY A 110 20.06 -9.71 9.39
N ASP A 111 21.17 -9.01 9.45
CA ASP A 111 21.28 -7.56 9.69
C ASP A 111 20.26 -6.72 8.91
N VAL A 112 20.17 -6.94 7.60
CA VAL A 112 19.24 -6.18 6.74
C VAL A 112 17.78 -6.55 6.99
N ALA A 113 17.49 -7.84 7.25
CA ALA A 113 16.12 -8.29 7.53
C ALA A 113 15.63 -7.74 8.87
N GLU A 114 16.50 -7.74 9.89
CA GLU A 114 16.21 -7.19 11.21
C GLU A 114 15.89 -5.69 11.13
N GLU A 115 16.71 -4.90 10.40
CA GLU A 115 16.45 -3.47 10.21
C GLU A 115 15.11 -3.20 9.50
N ILE A 116 14.79 -3.94 8.45
CA ILE A 116 13.53 -3.79 7.72
C ILE A 116 12.33 -4.13 8.59
N ILE A 117 12.41 -5.22 9.36
CA ILE A 117 11.34 -5.66 10.25
C ILE A 117 11.16 -4.64 11.38
N LYS A 118 12.24 -4.15 11.94
CA LYS A 118 12.23 -3.11 12.98
C LYS A 118 11.58 -1.83 12.47
N GLU A 119 11.95 -1.37 11.28
CA GLU A 119 11.36 -0.18 10.68
C GLU A 119 9.86 -0.37 10.40
N PHE A 120 9.45 -1.51 9.85
CA PHE A 120 8.03 -1.82 9.70
C PHE A 120 7.28 -1.77 11.04
N ASN A 121 7.85 -2.37 12.09
CA ASN A 121 7.24 -2.38 13.42
C ASN A 121 7.16 -0.97 14.04
N ASN A 122 8.17 -0.13 13.84
CA ASN A 122 8.17 1.26 14.29
C ASN A 122 7.03 2.04 13.63
N LEU A 123 6.88 1.93 12.31
CA LEU A 123 5.79 2.55 11.56
C LEU A 123 4.42 2.01 11.99
N TRP A 124 4.30 0.67 12.12
CA TRP A 124 3.07 -0.01 12.49
C TRP A 124 2.55 0.37 13.90
N ASN A 125 3.47 0.54 14.84
CA ASN A 125 3.16 0.87 16.24
C ASN A 125 3.18 2.39 16.53
N SER A 126 3.43 3.20 15.51
CA SER A 126 3.38 4.66 15.62
C SER A 126 1.95 5.12 15.97
N GLU A 127 1.85 6.20 16.74
CA GLU A 127 0.58 6.88 17.03
C GLU A 127 -0.12 7.40 15.77
N TYR A 128 0.64 7.60 14.67
CA TYR A 128 0.13 8.04 13.39
C TYR A 128 -0.41 6.87 12.51
N ALA A 129 -0.22 5.62 12.92
CA ALA A 129 -0.73 4.45 12.20
C ALA A 129 -2.14 4.09 12.69
N LEU A 130 -3.15 4.72 12.12
CA LEU A 130 -4.54 4.63 12.52
C LEU A 130 -5.16 3.28 12.10
N PRO A 131 -5.92 2.61 12.99
CA PRO A 131 -6.71 1.43 12.63
C PRO A 131 -7.80 1.76 11.60
N TYR A 132 -8.25 0.75 10.85
CA TYR A 132 -9.26 0.91 9.80
C TYR A 132 -10.50 1.69 10.25
N ASN A 133 -11.07 1.34 11.39
CA ASN A 133 -12.30 1.97 11.89
C ASN A 133 -12.12 3.46 12.24
N ASP A 134 -10.89 3.88 12.53
CA ASP A 134 -10.60 5.26 12.95
C ASP A 134 -10.36 6.18 11.76
N PHE A 135 -9.90 5.65 10.61
CA PHE A 135 -9.58 6.48 9.45
C PHE A 135 -10.56 6.38 8.29
N TYR A 136 -11.25 5.23 8.12
CA TYR A 136 -11.83 4.86 6.83
C TYR A 136 -12.89 5.85 6.31
N GLU A 137 -13.86 6.24 7.13
CA GLU A 137 -14.95 7.11 6.68
C GLU A 137 -14.44 8.51 6.29
N ILE A 138 -13.56 9.09 7.12
CA ILE A 138 -12.96 10.41 6.85
C ILE A 138 -12.10 10.34 5.58
N TYR A 139 -11.29 9.29 5.45
CA TYR A 139 -10.47 9.09 4.27
C TYR A 139 -11.28 8.94 2.98
N LYS A 140 -12.37 8.16 3.04
CA LYS A 140 -13.27 7.90 1.91
C LYS A 140 -13.95 9.19 1.41
N GLU A 141 -14.45 10.01 2.33
CA GLU A 141 -15.03 11.31 1.99
C GLU A 141 -13.99 12.20 1.31
N ARG A 142 -12.81 12.32 1.89
CA ARG A 142 -11.71 13.12 1.35
C ARG A 142 -11.25 12.60 -0.02
N TYR A 143 -11.11 11.28 -0.17
CA TYR A 143 -10.78 10.65 -1.45
C TYR A 143 -11.78 11.04 -2.55
N ASN A 144 -13.08 10.99 -2.26
CA ASN A 144 -14.12 11.32 -3.24
C ASN A 144 -14.06 12.79 -3.67
N ILE A 145 -13.83 13.71 -2.73
CA ILE A 145 -13.67 15.14 -3.03
C ILE A 145 -12.46 15.36 -3.94
N ILE A 146 -11.30 14.82 -3.57
CA ILE A 146 -10.06 15.00 -4.33
C ILE A 146 -10.16 14.32 -5.70
N LYS A 147 -10.79 13.15 -5.78
CA LYS A 147 -11.04 12.47 -7.05
C LYS A 147 -11.87 13.33 -7.98
N HIS A 148 -12.95 13.91 -7.48
CA HIS A 148 -13.81 14.81 -8.26
C HIS A 148 -13.06 16.06 -8.75
N GLN A 149 -12.27 16.67 -7.88
CA GLN A 149 -11.41 17.81 -8.26
C GLN A 149 -10.42 17.45 -9.38
N ARG A 150 -9.80 16.25 -9.31
CA ARG A 150 -8.90 15.75 -10.36
C ARG A 150 -9.62 15.49 -11.68
N GLU A 151 -10.85 15.01 -11.64
CA GLU A 151 -11.69 14.80 -12.84
C GLU A 151 -12.04 16.12 -13.50
N ILE A 152 -12.41 17.15 -12.74
CA ILE A 152 -12.66 18.50 -13.23
C ILE A 152 -11.38 19.08 -13.87
N ALA A 153 -10.26 19.04 -13.17
CA ALA A 153 -8.99 19.55 -13.67
C ALA A 153 -8.57 18.87 -14.99
N LYS A 154 -8.79 17.57 -15.13
CA LYS A 154 -8.52 16.85 -16.40
C LYS A 154 -9.47 17.25 -17.53
N SER A 155 -10.73 17.58 -17.23
CA SER A 155 -11.70 18.01 -18.25
C SER A 155 -11.41 19.43 -18.76
N GLU A 156 -10.72 20.24 -17.94
CA GLU A 156 -10.31 21.61 -18.27
C GLU A 156 -8.91 21.65 -18.93
N GLU A 157 -8.16 20.54 -18.95
CA GLU A 157 -6.88 20.47 -19.69
C GLU A 157 -7.13 20.66 -21.19
N ILE A 158 -6.72 21.82 -21.68
CA ILE A 158 -6.89 22.28 -23.05
C ILE A 158 -6.16 21.34 -24.02
N PRO A 159 -6.74 21.01 -25.20
CA PRO A 159 -6.14 20.11 -26.21
C PRO A 159 -4.75 20.50 -26.72
N SER A 160 -4.23 21.69 -26.35
CA SER A 160 -2.92 22.21 -26.78
C SER A 160 -1.70 21.40 -26.25
N LEU A 161 -1.84 20.60 -25.19
CA LEU A 161 -0.73 19.82 -24.64
C LEU A 161 -0.41 18.53 -25.42
N GLU A 162 -1.30 18.03 -26.26
CA GLU A 162 -1.00 16.88 -27.14
C GLU A 162 0.17 17.15 -28.10
N LYS A 163 0.38 18.41 -28.46
CA LYS A 163 1.48 18.86 -29.34
C LYS A 163 2.88 18.64 -28.74
N TYR A 164 2.97 18.50 -27.41
CA TYR A 164 4.23 18.38 -26.66
C TYR A 164 4.48 16.96 -26.11
N ARG A 165 3.64 15.98 -26.46
CA ARG A 165 3.95 14.59 -26.09
C ARG A 165 5.19 14.12 -26.81
N LEU A 166 6.15 13.63 -26.05
CA LEU A 166 7.31 12.91 -26.58
C LEU A 166 6.83 11.69 -27.38
N LYS A 167 7.25 11.60 -28.62
CA LYS A 167 6.99 10.45 -29.50
C LYS A 167 7.82 9.25 -29.08
#